data_85c7247a97ecce8ca1f7726132f79ee1
#
_entry.id   85c7247a97ecce8ca1f7726132f79ee1
#
_cell.length_a   1.000
_cell.length_b   1.000
_cell.length_c   1.000
_cell.angle_alpha   90.00
_cell.angle_beta   90.00
_cell.angle_gamma   90.00
#
_symmetry.space_group_name_H-M   'P 1'
#
loop_
_entity.id
_entity.type
_entity.pdbx_description
1 polymer ?
#
loop_
_entity_poly.entity_id
_entity_poly.type
_entity_poly.pdbx_seq_one_letter_code
_entity_poly.pdbx_strand_id
1 'polypeptide(L)'
;MKKGNAKAPGKGGGKTAQGMPGGQNQKGGPGKMGNGGGGGGAFDIGTIGPFRLFQSSLGPQISWLLPFAIIGLIGGLVFFRDRKRKWYALSREQKQLILWTGWLVPVYGFFSVASFFHPYYMIMLAPPIAALFGIGVTALVKLFNQGRRNRWQFYLLPVAIVATAALQSWYVYSYYPWLTWLILAVAIGISAGLILLPHRTITQPLIVGGLLGILVAPTWWSLTPTIAAESA
;
A
#
# COMPACT_ATOMS: atom_id res chain seq x y z
N MET A 1 -31.49 79.11 -48.22
CA MET A 1 -31.14 78.36 -49.44
C MET A 1 -30.31 77.13 -49.09
N LYS A 2 -30.70 75.97 -49.66
CA LYS A 2 -30.06 74.64 -49.68
C LYS A 2 -29.94 73.88 -48.31
N LYS A 3 -30.82 73.00 -48.07
CA LYS A 3 -30.94 71.55 -48.43
C LYS A 3 -29.66 70.70 -48.08
N GLY A 4 -29.84 69.73 -47.27
CA GLY A 4 -28.97 68.59 -47.30
C GLY A 4 -29.09 67.64 -46.10
N ASN A 5 -30.01 66.88 -46.19
CA ASN A 5 -30.06 65.41 -45.92
C ASN A 5 -29.61 64.83 -44.55
N ALA A 6 -30.60 64.31 -43.93
CA ALA A 6 -30.55 63.34 -42.86
C ALA A 6 -29.91 62.06 -43.29
N LYS A 7 -29.14 61.44 -42.36
CA LYS A 7 -28.97 59.99 -42.38
C LYS A 7 -28.94 59.46 -40.94
N ALA A 8 -29.82 58.53 -40.67
CA ALA A 8 -30.12 57.90 -39.37
C ALA A 8 -28.96 57.05 -38.83
N PRO A 9 -28.85 56.90 -37.54
CA PRO A 9 -27.84 56.05 -36.90
C PRO A 9 -28.25 54.57 -36.88
N GLY A 10 -27.33 53.73 -37.34
CA GLY A 10 -27.44 52.30 -37.30
C GLY A 10 -27.29 51.76 -35.86
N LYS A 11 -28.22 50.93 -35.48
CA LYS A 11 -28.15 50.02 -34.34
C LYS A 11 -27.03 49.01 -34.52
N GLY A 12 -26.37 48.60 -33.42
CA GLY A 12 -25.54 47.41 -33.40
C GLY A 12 -24.51 47.37 -32.31
N GLY A 13 -24.94 47.34 -31.05
CA GLY A 13 -24.08 46.98 -29.95
C GLY A 13 -24.18 45.47 -29.65
N GLY A 14 -23.43 44.65 -30.32
CA GLY A 14 -23.24 43.26 -29.96
C GLY A 14 -22.22 43.13 -28.86
N LYS A 15 -22.64 42.74 -27.67
CA LYS A 15 -21.75 42.25 -26.59
C LYS A 15 -21.22 40.90 -27.04
N THR A 16 -19.97 40.81 -27.39
CA THR A 16 -19.26 39.54 -27.59
C THR A 16 -19.11 38.83 -26.26
N ALA A 17 -19.88 37.78 -26.05
CA ALA A 17 -19.65 36.79 -25.04
C ALA A 17 -18.31 36.11 -25.35
N GLN A 18 -17.38 36.11 -24.37
CA GLN A 18 -16.16 35.33 -24.43
C GLN A 18 -16.54 33.87 -24.49
N GLY A 19 -16.23 33.21 -25.60
CA GLY A 19 -16.42 31.79 -25.82
C GLY A 19 -15.50 30.99 -24.93
N MET A 20 -16.05 30.02 -24.22
CA MET A 20 -15.33 28.93 -23.58
C MET A 20 -14.53 28.15 -24.64
N PRO A 21 -13.31 27.68 -24.34
CA PRO A 21 -12.57 26.82 -25.26
C PRO A 21 -13.36 25.52 -25.47
N GLY A 22 -13.70 25.28 -26.72
CA GLY A 22 -14.49 24.15 -27.17
C GLY A 22 -13.83 22.81 -26.84
N GLY A 23 -14.67 21.89 -26.37
CA GLY A 23 -14.33 20.49 -26.26
C GLY A 23 -13.90 19.92 -27.61
N GLN A 24 -12.75 19.31 -27.64
CA GLN A 24 -12.29 18.52 -28.77
C GLN A 24 -13.19 17.30 -28.94
N ASN A 25 -13.92 17.30 -30.03
CA ASN A 25 -14.72 16.22 -30.56
C ASN A 25 -13.80 15.02 -30.93
N GLN A 26 -13.54 14.10 -30.02
CA GLN A 26 -12.90 12.85 -30.37
C GLN A 26 -13.96 11.89 -30.94
N LYS A 27 -13.95 11.81 -32.28
CA LYS A 27 -14.62 10.73 -33.01
C LYS A 27 -14.10 9.36 -32.50
N GLY A 28 -14.96 8.59 -31.86
CA GLY A 28 -14.70 7.22 -31.47
C GLY A 28 -14.50 6.32 -32.71
N GLY A 29 -13.28 5.86 -32.89
CA GLY A 29 -13.00 4.69 -33.72
C GLY A 29 -12.95 3.43 -32.83
N PRO A 30 -13.31 2.23 -33.33
CA PRO A 30 -13.31 1.00 -32.52
C PRO A 30 -11.87 0.64 -32.12
N GLY A 31 -11.68 0.52 -30.79
CA GLY A 31 -10.42 0.49 -30.12
C GLY A 31 -9.48 -0.63 -30.47
N LYS A 32 -8.25 -0.25 -30.63
CA LYS A 32 -7.13 -1.12 -30.29
C LYS A 32 -7.02 -1.17 -28.77
N MET A 33 -7.06 -2.37 -28.20
CA MET A 33 -6.57 -2.64 -26.83
C MET A 33 -5.06 -2.32 -26.84
N GLY A 34 -4.75 -1.06 -26.57
CA GLY A 34 -3.38 -0.61 -26.35
C GLY A 34 -2.99 -0.99 -24.93
N ASN A 35 -1.96 -1.79 -24.81
CA ASN A 35 -1.16 -1.94 -23.60
C ASN A 35 -0.51 -0.56 -23.32
N GLY A 36 -1.28 0.35 -22.68
CA GLY A 36 -0.92 1.74 -22.47
C GLY A 36 -0.33 1.94 -21.09
N GLY A 37 0.99 2.04 -21.06
CA GLY A 37 1.70 2.60 -19.94
C GLY A 37 1.40 4.09 -19.76
N GLY A 38 1.28 4.52 -18.50
CA GLY A 38 1.61 5.84 -18.05
C GLY A 38 0.78 7.01 -18.55
N GLY A 39 -0.37 7.25 -17.94
CA GLY A 39 -1.04 8.55 -17.97
C GLY A 39 -1.40 8.93 -16.55
N GLY A 40 -0.67 9.87 -15.95
CA GLY A 40 -0.96 10.43 -14.63
C GLY A 40 -2.27 11.23 -14.63
N GLY A 41 -3.39 10.52 -14.73
CA GLY A 41 -4.71 11.08 -14.52
C GLY A 41 -5.23 10.70 -13.13
N ALA A 42 -6.27 11.38 -12.66
CA ALA A 42 -6.94 11.13 -11.36
C ALA A 42 -7.38 9.67 -11.13
N PHE A 43 -7.21 8.78 -12.12
CA PHE A 43 -7.58 7.37 -12.12
C PHE A 43 -6.42 6.44 -12.51
N ASP A 44 -5.17 6.82 -12.23
CA ASP A 44 -4.05 5.90 -12.44
C ASP A 44 -4.15 4.75 -11.44
N ILE A 45 -4.65 3.61 -11.91
CA ILE A 45 -4.79 2.38 -11.14
C ILE A 45 -3.68 1.37 -11.46
N GLY A 46 -2.60 1.80 -12.12
CA GLY A 46 -1.46 0.97 -12.45
C GLY A 46 -1.74 -0.14 -13.47
N THR A 47 -0.71 -0.89 -13.81
CA THR A 47 -0.78 -2.01 -14.78
C THR A 47 -1.36 -3.27 -14.15
N ILE A 48 -2.25 -3.95 -14.88
CA ILE A 48 -2.86 -5.22 -14.45
C ILE A 48 -1.77 -6.27 -14.21
N GLY A 49 -1.86 -6.99 -13.10
CA GLY A 49 -0.93 -8.05 -12.75
C GLY A 49 -0.83 -8.31 -11.24
N PRO A 50 -0.15 -9.40 -10.84
CA PRO A 50 -0.07 -9.81 -9.42
C PRO A 50 0.68 -8.81 -8.54
N PHE A 51 1.53 -7.95 -9.10
CA PHE A 51 2.28 -6.93 -8.37
C PHE A 51 1.66 -5.53 -8.45
N ARG A 52 0.43 -5.42 -8.99
CA ARG A 52 -0.25 -4.14 -9.18
C ARG A 52 -0.38 -3.34 -7.89
N LEU A 53 -0.72 -4.00 -6.80
CA LEU A 53 -0.90 -3.38 -5.48
C LEU A 53 0.43 -2.92 -4.83
N PHE A 54 1.57 -3.25 -5.43
CA PHE A 54 2.88 -2.74 -5.01
C PHE A 54 3.37 -1.57 -5.87
N GLN A 55 2.69 -1.24 -6.97
CA GLN A 55 3.09 -0.12 -7.83
C GLN A 55 2.91 1.20 -7.11
N SER A 56 3.70 2.21 -7.50
CA SER A 56 3.73 3.53 -6.85
C SER A 56 2.37 4.25 -6.84
N SER A 57 1.49 3.95 -7.80
CA SER A 57 0.14 4.52 -7.89
C SER A 57 -0.82 4.00 -6.78
N LEU A 58 -0.72 2.73 -6.41
CA LEU A 58 -1.64 2.07 -5.47
C LEU A 58 -0.97 1.66 -4.15
N GLY A 59 0.29 1.28 -4.22
CA GLY A 59 1.03 0.74 -3.07
C GLY A 59 1.00 1.61 -1.83
N PRO A 60 1.26 2.93 -1.93
CA PRO A 60 1.22 3.84 -0.79
C PRO A 60 -0.15 3.98 -0.13
N GLN A 61 -1.21 3.43 -0.69
CA GLN A 61 -2.55 3.48 -0.12
C GLN A 61 -2.87 2.29 0.80
N ILE A 62 -2.24 1.10 0.55
CA ILE A 62 -2.65 -0.11 1.26
C ILE A 62 -1.52 -1.09 1.59
N SER A 63 -0.42 -1.09 0.83
CA SER A 63 0.55 -2.20 0.87
C SER A 63 1.66 -2.05 1.91
N TRP A 64 1.62 -1.01 2.76
CA TRP A 64 2.66 -0.71 3.75
C TRP A 64 3.08 -1.88 4.65
N LEU A 65 2.13 -2.70 5.07
CA LEU A 65 2.34 -3.84 5.98
C LEU A 65 2.18 -5.19 5.28
N LEU A 66 1.92 -5.20 3.98
CA LEU A 66 1.64 -6.42 3.23
C LEU A 66 2.80 -7.43 3.25
N PRO A 67 4.10 -7.03 3.12
CA PRO A 67 5.21 -7.96 3.24
C PRO A 67 5.24 -8.65 4.61
N PHE A 68 5.05 -7.88 5.69
CA PHE A 68 4.98 -8.45 7.03
C PHE A 68 3.79 -9.40 7.20
N ALA A 69 2.62 -9.04 6.69
CA ALA A 69 1.42 -9.87 6.75
C ALA A 69 1.61 -11.20 6.01
N ILE A 70 2.26 -11.19 4.84
CA ILE A 70 2.57 -12.41 4.07
C ILE A 70 3.56 -13.30 4.84
N ILE A 71 4.67 -12.74 5.32
CA ILE A 71 5.65 -13.50 6.10
C ILE A 71 5.05 -13.95 7.43
N GLY A 72 4.20 -13.13 8.05
CA GLY A 72 3.42 -13.44 9.23
C GLY A 72 2.44 -14.60 9.02
N LEU A 73 1.78 -14.65 7.87
CA LEU A 73 0.93 -15.77 7.47
C LEU A 73 1.76 -17.07 7.39
N ILE A 74 2.93 -17.03 6.73
CA ILE A 74 3.84 -18.18 6.64
C ILE A 74 4.26 -18.61 8.05
N GLY A 75 4.68 -17.67 8.90
CA GLY A 75 5.03 -17.94 10.29
C GLY A 75 3.87 -18.53 11.10
N GLY A 76 2.66 -18.02 10.91
CA GLY A 76 1.45 -18.53 11.54
C GLY A 76 1.11 -19.95 11.11
N LEU A 77 1.18 -20.25 9.81
CA LEU A 77 0.97 -21.59 9.28
C LEU A 77 1.99 -22.59 9.85
N VAL A 78 3.23 -22.16 10.03
CA VAL A 78 4.29 -23.03 10.62
C VAL A 78 4.10 -23.18 12.12
N PHE A 79 3.86 -22.09 12.84
CA PHE A 79 3.80 -22.08 14.29
C PHE A 79 2.56 -22.79 14.84
N PHE A 80 1.38 -22.51 14.27
CA PHE A 80 0.11 -23.08 14.72
C PHE A 80 -0.17 -24.48 14.14
N ARG A 81 0.75 -25.04 13.35
CA ARG A 81 0.58 -26.39 12.78
C ARG A 81 0.69 -27.45 13.88
N ASP A 82 -0.43 -28.10 14.17
CA ASP A 82 -0.47 -29.28 15.04
C ASP A 82 -0.48 -30.56 14.18
N ARG A 83 0.65 -31.28 14.15
CA ARG A 83 0.79 -32.51 13.38
C ARG A 83 0.03 -33.72 13.97
N LYS A 84 -0.42 -33.63 15.25
CA LYS A 84 -1.14 -34.69 15.92
C LYS A 84 -2.63 -34.66 15.70
N ARG A 85 -3.16 -33.49 15.25
CA ARG A 85 -4.59 -33.33 14.95
C ARG A 85 -4.92 -33.77 13.54
N LYS A 86 -6.14 -34.29 13.37
CA LYS A 86 -6.70 -34.58 12.06
C LYS A 86 -6.80 -33.28 11.25
N TRP A 87 -6.63 -33.34 9.94
CA TRP A 87 -6.57 -32.18 9.05
C TRP A 87 -7.80 -31.24 9.12
N TYR A 88 -8.96 -31.78 9.51
CA TYR A 88 -10.20 -31.02 9.68
C TYR A 88 -10.42 -30.45 11.10
N ALA A 89 -9.65 -30.93 12.08
CA ALA A 89 -9.74 -30.48 13.46
C ALA A 89 -8.87 -29.22 13.69
N LEU A 90 -9.28 -28.10 13.08
CA LEU A 90 -8.54 -26.86 13.11
C LEU A 90 -8.56 -26.21 14.49
N SER A 91 -7.42 -25.69 14.93
CA SER A 91 -7.32 -24.84 16.12
C SER A 91 -8.00 -23.48 15.86
N ARG A 92 -8.25 -22.73 16.94
CA ARG A 92 -8.83 -21.39 16.85
C ARG A 92 -7.96 -20.47 15.99
N GLU A 93 -6.66 -20.53 16.16
CA GLU A 93 -5.68 -19.73 15.43
C GLU A 93 -5.64 -20.10 13.94
N GLN A 94 -5.70 -21.40 13.62
CA GLN A 94 -5.79 -21.86 12.23
C GLN A 94 -7.06 -21.39 11.54
N LYS A 95 -8.20 -21.39 12.24
CA LYS A 95 -9.46 -20.85 11.72
C LYS A 95 -9.35 -19.36 11.40
N GLN A 96 -8.69 -18.59 12.28
CA GLN A 96 -8.42 -17.16 12.04
C GLN A 96 -7.53 -16.95 10.81
N LEU A 97 -6.46 -17.75 10.66
CA LEU A 97 -5.59 -17.66 9.48
C LEU A 97 -6.38 -17.95 8.19
N ILE A 98 -7.23 -18.98 8.18
CA ILE A 98 -8.06 -19.32 7.02
C ILE A 98 -9.06 -18.20 6.71
N LEU A 99 -9.73 -17.65 7.73
CA LEU A 99 -10.69 -16.57 7.57
C LEU A 99 -10.04 -15.35 6.90
N TRP A 100 -8.95 -14.86 7.47
CA TRP A 100 -8.32 -13.64 6.99
C TRP A 100 -7.58 -13.83 5.66
N THR A 101 -7.01 -15.00 5.43
CA THR A 101 -6.41 -15.35 4.13
C THR A 101 -7.50 -15.52 3.07
N GLY A 102 -8.62 -16.18 3.42
CA GLY A 102 -9.77 -16.35 2.55
C GLY A 102 -10.46 -15.04 2.19
N TRP A 103 -10.30 -13.99 3.00
CA TRP A 103 -10.70 -12.63 2.64
C TRP A 103 -9.63 -11.94 1.78
N LEU A 104 -8.37 -11.97 2.22
CA LEU A 104 -7.26 -11.26 1.54
C LEU A 104 -7.09 -11.71 0.09
N VAL A 105 -7.05 -13.03 -0.14
CA VAL A 105 -6.68 -13.58 -1.45
C VAL A 105 -7.68 -13.23 -2.56
N PRO A 106 -9.01 -13.40 -2.38
CA PRO A 106 -9.98 -13.03 -3.42
C PRO A 106 -10.02 -11.52 -3.67
N VAL A 107 -9.95 -10.69 -2.63
CA VAL A 107 -9.98 -9.23 -2.77
C VAL A 107 -8.70 -8.73 -3.44
N TYR A 108 -7.53 -9.26 -3.03
CA TYR A 108 -6.26 -8.99 -3.69
C TYR A 108 -6.29 -9.40 -5.17
N GLY A 109 -6.79 -10.61 -5.46
CA GLY A 109 -6.96 -11.12 -6.82
C GLY A 109 -7.86 -10.23 -7.66
N PHE A 110 -9.00 -9.79 -7.12
CA PHE A 110 -9.90 -8.87 -7.80
C PHE A 110 -9.16 -7.58 -8.22
N PHE A 111 -8.50 -6.91 -7.29
CA PHE A 111 -7.78 -5.67 -7.60
C PHE A 111 -6.56 -5.88 -8.51
N SER A 112 -6.02 -7.09 -8.57
CA SER A 112 -4.92 -7.42 -9.48
C SER A 112 -5.35 -7.52 -10.95
N VAL A 113 -6.61 -7.94 -11.23
CA VAL A 113 -7.11 -8.20 -12.59
C VAL A 113 -8.18 -7.22 -13.06
N ALA A 114 -8.86 -6.51 -12.17
CA ALA A 114 -9.93 -5.58 -12.52
C ALA A 114 -9.44 -4.49 -13.47
N SER A 115 -10.12 -4.30 -14.60
CA SER A 115 -9.77 -3.29 -15.59
C SER A 115 -10.01 -1.86 -15.10
N PHE A 116 -10.99 -1.68 -14.21
CA PHE A 116 -11.35 -0.40 -13.62
C PHE A 116 -11.87 -0.59 -12.20
N PHE A 117 -11.43 0.27 -11.28
CA PHE A 117 -11.98 0.46 -9.94
C PHE A 117 -11.55 1.81 -9.37
N HIS A 118 -12.30 2.31 -8.40
CA HIS A 118 -11.87 3.49 -7.67
C HIS A 118 -10.87 3.10 -6.56
N PRO A 119 -9.74 3.78 -6.41
CA PRO A 119 -8.70 3.44 -5.42
C PRO A 119 -9.19 3.30 -3.99
N TYR A 120 -10.23 4.06 -3.58
CA TYR A 120 -10.76 3.98 -2.23
C TYR A 120 -11.40 2.61 -1.87
N TYR A 121 -11.79 1.80 -2.87
CA TYR A 121 -12.24 0.44 -2.59
C TYR A 121 -11.17 -0.47 -2.01
N MET A 122 -9.89 -0.13 -2.20
CA MET A 122 -8.81 -0.92 -1.63
C MET A 122 -8.80 -0.96 -0.10
N ILE A 123 -9.57 -0.07 0.57
CA ILE A 123 -9.77 -0.13 2.02
C ILE A 123 -10.29 -1.50 2.48
N MET A 124 -10.94 -2.27 1.60
CA MET A 124 -11.39 -3.64 1.89
C MET A 124 -10.23 -4.61 2.17
N LEU A 125 -9.00 -4.27 1.80
CA LEU A 125 -7.79 -5.04 2.13
C LEU A 125 -7.23 -4.71 3.53
N ALA A 126 -7.58 -3.57 4.11
CA ALA A 126 -7.02 -3.14 5.40
C ALA A 126 -7.33 -4.10 6.55
N PRO A 127 -8.59 -4.59 6.74
CA PRO A 127 -8.89 -5.52 7.83
C PRO A 127 -8.09 -6.84 7.76
N PRO A 128 -8.03 -7.56 6.63
CA PRO A 128 -7.27 -8.80 6.56
C PRO A 128 -5.75 -8.56 6.67
N ILE A 129 -5.20 -7.48 6.14
CA ILE A 129 -3.77 -7.13 6.29
C ILE A 129 -3.46 -6.88 7.77
N ALA A 130 -4.28 -6.07 8.47
CA ALA A 130 -4.08 -5.77 9.88
C ALA A 130 -4.20 -7.01 10.78
N ALA A 131 -5.18 -7.87 10.49
CA ALA A 131 -5.37 -9.12 11.24
C ALA A 131 -4.19 -10.09 11.03
N LEU A 132 -3.76 -10.29 9.78
CA LEU A 132 -2.61 -11.15 9.47
C LEU A 132 -1.30 -10.56 10.00
N PHE A 133 -1.15 -9.24 10.03
CA PHE A 133 -0.04 -8.57 10.70
C PHE A 133 -0.02 -8.91 12.19
N GLY A 134 -1.14 -8.73 12.92
CA GLY A 134 -1.22 -9.02 14.36
C GLY A 134 -0.98 -10.50 14.70
N ILE A 135 -1.58 -11.42 13.93
CA ILE A 135 -1.33 -12.87 14.07
C ILE A 135 0.14 -13.17 13.76
N GLY A 136 0.68 -12.54 12.71
CA GLY A 136 2.07 -12.66 12.28
C GLY A 136 3.04 -12.19 13.35
N VAL A 137 2.81 -11.04 13.98
CA VAL A 137 3.62 -10.57 15.12
C VAL A 137 3.70 -11.65 16.19
N THR A 138 2.55 -12.19 16.62
CA THR A 138 2.50 -13.22 17.65
C THR A 138 3.28 -14.49 17.25
N ALA A 139 3.06 -14.97 16.03
CA ALA A 139 3.70 -16.19 15.53
C ALA A 139 5.21 -16.01 15.34
N LEU A 140 5.62 -14.91 14.69
CA LEU A 140 7.02 -14.65 14.38
C LEU A 140 7.86 -14.40 15.62
N VAL A 141 7.33 -13.65 16.60
CA VAL A 141 8.02 -13.44 17.89
C VAL A 141 8.17 -14.75 18.66
N LYS A 142 7.14 -15.59 18.68
CA LYS A 142 7.23 -16.92 19.32
C LYS A 142 8.22 -17.83 18.58
N LEU A 143 8.20 -17.88 17.27
CA LEU A 143 9.16 -18.64 16.45
C LEU A 143 10.60 -18.14 16.68
N PHE A 144 10.79 -16.84 16.76
CA PHE A 144 12.09 -16.24 17.04
C PHE A 144 12.59 -16.63 18.44
N ASN A 145 11.77 -16.48 19.49
CA ASN A 145 12.13 -16.78 20.87
C ASN A 145 12.36 -18.26 21.15
N GLN A 146 11.67 -19.15 20.42
CA GLN A 146 11.79 -20.61 20.54
C GLN A 146 12.79 -21.21 19.55
N GLY A 147 13.12 -20.44 18.51
CA GLY A 147 13.97 -20.89 17.40
C GLY A 147 15.44 -21.00 17.79
N ARG A 148 16.09 -22.04 17.25
CA ARG A 148 17.56 -22.10 17.22
C ARG A 148 18.05 -21.38 15.98
N ARG A 149 19.17 -20.66 16.07
CA ARG A 149 19.82 -19.98 14.91
C ARG A 149 20.04 -20.90 13.69
N ASN A 150 20.10 -22.18 13.89
CA ASN A 150 20.27 -23.17 12.80
C ASN A 150 18.96 -23.48 12.05
N ARG A 151 17.82 -22.88 12.44
CA ARG A 151 16.52 -23.10 11.79
C ARG A 151 16.06 -21.85 11.07
N TRP A 152 15.60 -21.99 9.83
CA TRP A 152 15.10 -20.90 8.99
C TRP A 152 13.97 -20.07 9.64
N GLN A 153 13.16 -20.70 10.50
CA GLN A 153 12.05 -20.04 11.22
C GLN A 153 12.53 -18.89 12.12
N PHE A 154 13.76 -18.98 12.64
CA PHE A 154 14.38 -17.93 13.44
C PHE A 154 14.55 -16.64 12.66
N TYR A 155 14.80 -16.73 11.36
CA TYR A 155 15.07 -15.57 10.51
C TYR A 155 13.81 -14.90 9.97
N LEU A 156 12.61 -15.52 10.14
CA LEU A 156 11.37 -14.97 9.62
C LEU A 156 11.05 -13.58 10.18
N LEU A 157 11.27 -13.35 11.48
CA LEU A 157 11.00 -12.05 12.09
C LEU A 157 11.94 -10.95 11.57
N PRO A 158 13.28 -11.11 11.59
CA PRO A 158 14.19 -10.14 10.97
C PRO A 158 13.89 -9.89 9.49
N VAL A 159 13.61 -10.93 8.73
CA VAL A 159 13.28 -10.81 7.30
C VAL A 159 11.96 -10.04 7.09
N ALA A 160 10.95 -10.27 7.93
CA ALA A 160 9.68 -9.55 7.85
C ALA A 160 9.88 -8.05 8.11
N ILE A 161 10.70 -7.68 9.09
CA ILE A 161 11.03 -6.28 9.40
C ILE A 161 11.76 -5.63 8.21
N VAL A 162 12.82 -6.27 7.70
CA VAL A 162 13.61 -5.72 6.58
C VAL A 162 12.80 -5.63 5.30
N ALA A 163 12.04 -6.68 4.94
CA ALA A 163 11.23 -6.69 3.72
C ALA A 163 10.15 -5.59 3.76
N THR A 164 9.54 -5.38 4.94
CA THR A 164 8.54 -4.32 5.10
C THR A 164 9.18 -2.94 5.02
N ALA A 165 10.31 -2.73 5.70
CA ALA A 165 11.07 -1.49 5.62
C ALA A 165 11.57 -1.20 4.21
N ALA A 166 11.99 -2.20 3.45
CA ALA A 166 12.43 -2.05 2.07
C ALA A 166 11.29 -1.55 1.17
N LEU A 167 10.08 -2.12 1.30
CA LEU A 167 8.91 -1.64 0.56
C LEU A 167 8.54 -0.21 0.98
N GLN A 168 8.54 0.09 2.27
CA GLN A 168 8.27 1.43 2.78
C GLN A 168 9.29 2.44 2.26
N SER A 169 10.56 2.07 2.25
CA SER A 169 11.65 2.88 1.68
C SER A 169 11.44 3.16 0.20
N TRP A 170 10.97 2.16 -0.56
CA TRP A 170 10.63 2.34 -1.96
C TRP A 170 9.56 3.42 -2.17
N TYR A 171 8.50 3.44 -1.34
CA TYR A 171 7.44 4.44 -1.44
C TYR A 171 7.90 5.83 -1.00
N VAL A 172 8.72 5.91 0.05
CA VAL A 172 9.21 7.17 0.62
C VAL A 172 10.29 7.81 -0.25
N TYR A 173 11.03 7.03 -1.05
CA TYR A 173 12.17 7.50 -1.84
C TYR A 173 11.84 8.69 -2.73
N SER A 174 10.67 8.69 -3.37
CA SER A 174 10.26 9.77 -4.28
C SER A 174 9.99 11.11 -3.57
N TYR A 175 9.73 11.09 -2.26
CA TYR A 175 9.39 12.27 -1.46
C TYR A 175 10.55 12.70 -0.56
N TYR A 176 11.21 11.75 0.08
CA TYR A 176 12.26 11.97 1.08
C TYR A 176 13.42 10.99 0.91
N PRO A 177 14.34 11.19 -0.06
CA PRO A 177 15.42 10.23 -0.34
C PRO A 177 16.32 9.95 0.86
N TRP A 178 16.62 10.95 1.70
CA TRP A 178 17.44 10.78 2.91
C TRP A 178 16.77 9.87 3.96
N LEU A 179 15.42 9.95 4.09
CA LEU A 179 14.66 9.16 5.04
C LEU A 179 14.63 7.68 4.65
N THR A 180 14.68 7.37 3.35
CA THR A 180 14.79 6.02 2.81
C THR A 180 15.99 5.28 3.39
N TRP A 181 17.16 5.91 3.35
CA TRP A 181 18.38 5.30 3.89
C TRP A 181 18.32 5.13 5.41
N LEU A 182 17.71 6.06 6.11
CA LEU A 182 17.50 5.96 7.56
C LEU A 182 16.60 4.77 7.91
N ILE A 183 15.45 4.62 7.24
CA ILE A 183 14.52 3.50 7.46
C ILE A 183 15.23 2.16 7.23
N LEU A 184 15.98 2.03 6.13
CA LEU A 184 16.72 0.81 5.81
C LEU A 184 17.83 0.55 6.84
N ALA A 185 18.62 1.55 7.19
CA ALA A 185 19.71 1.40 8.16
C ALA A 185 19.18 0.96 9.54
N VAL A 186 18.09 1.57 10.01
CA VAL A 186 17.46 1.21 11.29
C VAL A 186 16.91 -0.22 11.24
N ALA A 187 16.20 -0.58 10.17
CA ALA A 187 15.62 -1.93 10.04
C ALA A 187 16.71 -3.02 9.95
N ILE A 188 17.77 -2.77 9.19
CA ILE A 188 18.92 -3.67 9.09
C ILE A 188 19.65 -3.74 10.42
N GLY A 189 19.90 -2.61 11.09
CA GLY A 189 20.55 -2.54 12.39
C GLY A 189 19.78 -3.32 13.47
N ILE A 190 18.46 -3.13 13.56
CA ILE A 190 17.59 -3.89 14.47
C ILE A 190 17.64 -5.39 14.14
N SER A 191 17.52 -5.76 12.86
CA SER A 191 17.53 -7.15 12.43
C SER A 191 18.87 -7.83 12.68
N ALA A 192 19.99 -7.12 12.43
CA ALA A 192 21.33 -7.57 12.78
C ALA A 192 21.49 -7.73 14.30
N GLY A 193 21.00 -6.77 15.09
CA GLY A 193 20.98 -6.86 16.55
C GLY A 193 20.22 -8.07 17.05
N LEU A 194 19.04 -8.36 16.50
CA LEU A 194 18.25 -9.55 16.82
C LEU A 194 19.01 -10.86 16.51
N ILE A 195 19.78 -10.89 15.42
CA ILE A 195 20.53 -12.07 15.02
C ILE A 195 21.82 -12.22 15.83
N LEU A 196 22.54 -11.12 16.09
CA LEU A 196 23.89 -11.15 16.68
C LEU A 196 23.88 -11.12 18.22
N LEU A 197 22.89 -10.45 18.83
CA LEU A 197 22.82 -10.21 20.28
C LEU A 197 21.73 -11.06 20.94
N PRO A 198 22.01 -12.32 21.32
CA PRO A 198 20.97 -13.26 21.82
C PRO A 198 20.55 -13.02 23.29
N HIS A 199 20.89 -11.86 23.86
CA HIS A 199 20.52 -11.54 25.24
C HIS A 199 19.05 -11.08 25.33
N ARG A 200 18.24 -11.76 26.16
CA ARG A 200 16.80 -11.46 26.34
C ARG A 200 16.54 -9.99 26.69
N THR A 201 17.41 -9.37 27.46
CA THR A 201 17.29 -7.95 27.87
C THR A 201 17.33 -6.99 26.70
N ILE A 202 18.09 -7.30 25.63
CA ILE A 202 18.24 -6.46 24.44
C ILE A 202 17.25 -6.89 23.36
N THR A 203 16.94 -8.16 23.26
CA THR A 203 16.06 -8.71 22.22
C THR A 203 14.63 -8.15 22.30
N GLN A 204 14.06 -8.03 23.50
CA GLN A 204 12.70 -7.50 23.64
C GLN A 204 12.56 -6.03 23.16
N PRO A 205 13.38 -5.08 23.61
CA PRO A 205 13.29 -3.72 23.08
C PRO A 205 13.59 -3.63 21.59
N LEU A 206 14.48 -4.47 21.04
CA LEU A 206 14.72 -4.51 19.60
C LEU A 206 13.48 -4.99 18.81
N ILE A 207 12.78 -6.02 19.30
CA ILE A 207 11.52 -6.48 18.68
C ILE A 207 10.49 -5.36 18.71
N VAL A 208 10.27 -4.75 19.87
CA VAL A 208 9.30 -3.64 20.02
C VAL A 208 9.70 -2.47 19.14
N GLY A 209 10.97 -2.07 19.16
CA GLY A 209 11.49 -0.98 18.33
C GLY A 209 11.33 -1.26 16.83
N GLY A 210 11.59 -2.48 16.38
CA GLY A 210 11.41 -2.89 14.98
C GLY A 210 9.94 -2.87 14.56
N LEU A 211 9.04 -3.37 15.41
CA LEU A 211 7.60 -3.36 15.13
C LEU A 211 7.03 -1.94 15.11
N LEU A 212 7.40 -1.10 16.09
CA LEU A 212 7.00 0.30 16.09
C LEU A 212 7.60 1.07 14.92
N GLY A 213 8.86 0.80 14.57
CA GLY A 213 9.54 1.44 13.44
C GLY A 213 8.81 1.24 12.11
N ILE A 214 8.33 0.03 11.82
CA ILE A 214 7.58 -0.23 10.59
C ILE A 214 6.16 0.35 10.59
N LEU A 215 5.64 0.80 11.73
CA LEU A 215 4.35 1.48 11.84
C LEU A 215 4.46 3.00 11.66
N VAL A 216 5.64 3.58 11.81
CA VAL A 216 5.83 5.05 11.74
C VAL A 216 5.46 5.59 10.35
N ALA A 217 5.99 5.00 9.27
CA ALA A 217 5.77 5.48 7.91
C ALA A 217 4.28 5.44 7.49
N PRO A 218 3.55 4.32 7.64
CA PRO A 218 2.13 4.29 7.31
C PRO A 218 1.28 5.21 8.20
N THR A 219 1.62 5.36 9.47
CA THR A 219 0.92 6.29 10.38
C THR A 219 1.12 7.73 9.94
N TRP A 220 2.36 8.14 9.68
CA TRP A 220 2.65 9.48 9.14
C TRP A 220 1.90 9.73 7.84
N TRP A 221 1.94 8.78 6.91
CA TRP A 221 1.27 8.90 5.62
C TRP A 221 -0.24 9.06 5.74
N SER A 222 -0.87 8.36 6.68
CA SER A 222 -2.31 8.47 6.94
C SER A 222 -2.72 9.80 7.57
N LEU A 223 -1.80 10.48 8.25
CA LEU A 223 -2.04 11.79 8.87
C LEU A 223 -1.87 12.97 7.90
N THR A 224 -1.09 12.80 6.82
CA THR A 224 -0.79 13.91 5.91
C THR A 224 -2.03 14.58 5.29
N PRO A 225 -3.11 13.86 4.89
CA PRO A 225 -4.30 14.52 4.36
C PRO A 225 -5.04 15.40 5.37
N THR A 226 -5.06 14.99 6.65
CA THR A 226 -5.70 15.77 7.71
C THR A 226 -4.92 17.04 8.02
N ILE A 227 -3.59 16.94 8.11
CA ILE A 227 -2.71 18.09 8.35
C ILE A 227 -2.77 19.09 7.19
N ALA A 228 -2.80 18.58 5.93
CA ALA A 228 -2.91 19.44 4.75
C ALA A 228 -4.28 20.14 4.65
N ALA A 229 -5.36 19.51 5.11
CA ALA A 229 -6.69 20.11 5.09
C ALA A 229 -6.85 21.24 6.12
N GLU A 230 -6.13 21.21 7.25
CA GLU A 230 -6.13 22.29 8.25
C GLU A 230 -5.31 23.51 7.80
N SER A 231 -4.39 23.34 6.85
CA SER A 231 -3.52 24.42 6.34
C SER A 231 -4.08 25.15 5.13
N ALA A 232 -5.25 24.75 4.60
CA ALA A 232 -5.93 25.33 3.45
C ALA A 232 -7.12 26.20 3.86
#